data_bcb7a74aad764116dc5eadb4429ec0e8
#
_entry.id   bcb7a74aad764116dc5eadb4429ec0e8
#
_cell.length_a   1.000
_cell.length_b   1.000
_cell.length_c   1.000
_cell.angle_alpha   90.00
_cell.angle_beta   90.00
_cell.angle_gamma   90.00
#
_symmetry.space_group_name_H-M   'P 1'
#
loop_
_entity.id
_entity.type
_entity.pdbx_description
1 polymer ?
#
loop_
_entity_poly.entity_id
_entity_poly.type
_entity_poly.pdbx_seq_one_letter_code
_entity_poly.pdbx_strand_id
1 'polypeptide(L)'
;MQISYFKQIISVFSMLFFAVSLGFSQATVNPMPYNPDSDGSGAITVIDLVDFLIFYGNPFVVEGAIPIENGGTGAITAEDARLALAISLFSDISALGEENPSSQITGDLTVTGKLQQGSATSADGDFSSALGVSTSATGYASYAEGQNTTASNTTAHAEGYGTIASGFFSHAENRNSKATATCAHAEGENTSATADASHSEGMNTLSSGFTAHAEGYGTIASAAYSHAGGRYSTASATGSFAHGFQLIADQNYSTTLGQYNLEDRAGTILVIGNGTADTLRSNVFEIDDVGGLLNGDFTISGSITANGVDLVDENAALSNSIIALETEIITLDTLIINLQGIVADLQNQINLLTE
;
A
#
# COMPACT_ATOMS: atom_id res chain seq x y z
N MET A 1 -26.20 22.22 -57.65
CA MET A 1 -25.64 22.77 -56.37
C MET A 1 -26.06 24.22 -56.09
N GLN A 2 -26.53 24.98 -57.05
CA GLN A 2 -26.99 26.38 -56.85
C GLN A 2 -28.42 26.51 -56.26
N ILE A 3 -29.27 25.52 -56.41
CA ILE A 3 -30.68 25.58 -55.91
C ILE A 3 -30.78 25.37 -54.37
N SER A 4 -29.84 24.67 -53.78
CA SER A 4 -29.82 24.40 -52.34
C SER A 4 -29.44 25.63 -51.52
N TYR A 5 -28.53 26.45 -51.98
CA TYR A 5 -28.09 27.70 -51.33
C TYR A 5 -29.21 28.78 -51.34
N PHE A 6 -29.99 28.82 -52.41
CA PHE A 6 -31.09 29.77 -52.52
C PHE A 6 -32.24 29.48 -51.53
N LYS A 7 -32.50 28.21 -51.21
CA LYS A 7 -33.49 27.81 -50.21
C LYS A 7 -33.06 28.10 -48.76
N GLN A 8 -31.76 28.00 -48.45
CA GLN A 8 -31.23 28.38 -47.14
C GLN A 8 -31.25 29.89 -46.90
N ILE A 9 -30.97 30.70 -47.92
CA ILE A 9 -31.06 32.16 -47.83
C ILE A 9 -32.51 32.62 -47.60
N ILE A 10 -33.47 32.01 -48.27
CA ILE A 10 -34.91 32.34 -48.06
C ILE A 10 -35.38 31.91 -46.67
N SER A 11 -34.89 30.79 -46.08
CA SER A 11 -35.25 30.35 -44.74
C SER A 11 -34.70 31.30 -43.65
N VAL A 12 -33.49 31.81 -43.81
CA VAL A 12 -32.89 32.77 -42.88
C VAL A 12 -33.61 34.14 -42.96
N PHE A 13 -34.01 34.56 -44.20
CA PHE A 13 -34.82 35.78 -44.35
C PHE A 13 -36.24 35.64 -43.78
N SER A 14 -36.86 34.46 -43.85
CA SER A 14 -38.19 34.23 -43.28
C SER A 14 -38.16 34.23 -41.75
N MET A 15 -37.08 33.73 -41.11
CA MET A 15 -36.91 33.84 -39.62
C MET A 15 -36.63 35.25 -39.14
N LEU A 16 -35.89 36.06 -39.92
CA LEU A 16 -35.64 37.46 -39.57
C LEU A 16 -36.91 38.31 -39.67
N PHE A 17 -37.83 37.99 -40.63
CA PHE A 17 -39.09 38.71 -40.78
C PHE A 17 -40.11 38.37 -39.68
N PHE A 18 -40.08 37.15 -39.11
CA PHE A 18 -40.98 36.77 -38.02
C PHE A 18 -40.57 37.37 -36.65
N ALA A 19 -39.31 37.72 -36.47
CA ALA A 19 -38.81 38.38 -35.25
C ALA A 19 -39.16 39.86 -35.16
N VAL A 20 -39.46 40.51 -36.29
CA VAL A 20 -39.83 41.93 -36.38
C VAL A 20 -41.33 42.20 -36.14
N SER A 21 -42.18 41.18 -36.20
CA SER A 21 -43.66 41.33 -36.03
C SER A 21 -44.19 41.12 -34.62
N LEU A 22 -43.34 40.78 -33.64
CA LEU A 22 -43.66 40.72 -32.23
C LEU A 22 -43.18 42.03 -31.56
N GLY A 23 -44.12 42.97 -31.38
CA GLY A 23 -43.92 44.30 -30.87
C GLY A 23 -43.12 44.32 -29.55
N PHE A 24 -41.86 44.70 -29.61
CA PHE A 24 -41.09 45.12 -28.44
C PHE A 24 -41.12 46.65 -28.32
N SER A 25 -41.52 47.12 -27.17
CA SER A 25 -41.45 48.51 -26.72
C SER A 25 -40.05 49.10 -26.97
N GLN A 26 -39.99 50.34 -27.45
CA GLN A 26 -38.77 51.05 -27.80
C GLN A 26 -37.74 51.06 -26.66
N ALA A 27 -36.82 50.12 -26.63
CA ALA A 27 -35.50 50.37 -26.13
C ALA A 27 -34.70 51.09 -27.24
N THR A 28 -33.98 52.16 -26.89
CA THR A 28 -33.10 52.89 -27.78
C THR A 28 -32.13 51.91 -28.48
N VAL A 29 -32.46 51.52 -29.70
CA VAL A 29 -31.66 50.64 -30.51
C VAL A 29 -30.41 51.39 -30.89
N ASN A 30 -29.24 50.99 -30.39
CA ASN A 30 -27.97 51.38 -30.99
C ASN A 30 -28.08 51.04 -32.47
N PRO A 31 -27.72 51.96 -33.37
CA PRO A 31 -27.89 51.74 -34.81
C PRO A 31 -27.16 50.43 -35.17
N MET A 32 -27.90 49.53 -35.76
CA MET A 32 -27.26 48.34 -36.36
C MET A 32 -26.22 48.82 -37.35
N PRO A 33 -25.05 48.17 -37.44
CA PRO A 33 -23.97 48.59 -38.35
C PRO A 33 -24.36 48.54 -39.84
N TYR A 34 -25.51 47.98 -40.16
CA TYR A 34 -26.11 47.96 -41.47
C TYR A 34 -27.60 48.28 -41.37
N ASN A 35 -28.04 49.29 -42.18
CA ASN A 35 -29.44 49.61 -42.36
C ASN A 35 -30.03 48.72 -43.46
N PRO A 36 -31.01 47.82 -43.19
CA PRO A 36 -31.58 46.95 -44.19
C PRO A 36 -32.38 47.71 -45.28
N ASP A 37 -32.76 48.94 -45.05
CA ASP A 37 -33.35 49.89 -46.01
C ASP A 37 -32.31 51.02 -46.21
N SER A 38 -31.27 50.69 -47.00
CA SER A 38 -30.09 51.56 -47.16
C SER A 38 -30.41 52.84 -47.92
N ASP A 39 -31.39 52.82 -48.82
CA ASP A 39 -31.81 53.97 -49.64
C ASP A 39 -32.96 54.77 -49.01
N GLY A 40 -33.51 54.30 -47.84
CA GLY A 40 -34.58 54.98 -47.12
C GLY A 40 -35.91 54.96 -47.86
N SER A 41 -36.14 54.01 -48.76
CA SER A 41 -37.33 53.94 -49.59
C SER A 41 -38.57 53.42 -48.84
N GLY A 42 -38.36 52.85 -47.66
CA GLY A 42 -39.40 52.22 -46.84
C GLY A 42 -39.76 50.78 -47.28
N ALA A 43 -39.03 50.23 -48.26
CA ALA A 43 -39.17 48.86 -48.74
C ALA A 43 -37.81 48.24 -49.01
N ILE A 44 -37.62 47.00 -48.60
CA ILE A 44 -36.35 46.28 -48.89
C ILE A 44 -36.36 45.89 -50.39
N THR A 45 -35.52 46.50 -51.15
CA THR A 45 -35.42 46.38 -52.61
C THR A 45 -34.15 45.60 -53.01
N VAL A 46 -33.96 45.43 -54.32
CA VAL A 46 -32.71 44.84 -54.88
C VAL A 46 -31.50 45.70 -54.61
N ILE A 47 -31.70 47.04 -54.48
CA ILE A 47 -30.62 47.97 -54.16
C ILE A 47 -30.09 47.71 -52.75
N ASP A 48 -31.02 47.55 -51.78
CA ASP A 48 -30.64 47.24 -50.40
C ASP A 48 -29.93 45.91 -50.25
N LEU A 49 -30.32 44.92 -51.09
CA LEU A 49 -29.67 43.60 -51.12
C LEU A 49 -28.24 43.72 -51.71
N VAL A 50 -28.07 44.58 -52.74
CA VAL A 50 -26.72 44.82 -53.29
C VAL A 50 -25.82 45.50 -52.27
N ASP A 51 -26.33 46.52 -51.56
CA ASP A 51 -25.59 47.23 -50.52
C ASP A 51 -25.25 46.29 -49.33
N PHE A 52 -26.19 45.40 -48.96
CA PHE A 52 -25.91 44.36 -47.98
C PHE A 52 -24.79 43.41 -48.42
N LEU A 53 -24.81 42.94 -49.69
CA LEU A 53 -23.78 42.07 -50.20
C LEU A 53 -22.41 42.72 -50.36
N ILE A 54 -22.40 44.01 -50.69
CA ILE A 54 -21.15 44.83 -50.73
C ILE A 54 -20.61 45.00 -49.33
N PHE A 55 -21.49 45.28 -48.32
CA PHE A 55 -21.09 45.41 -46.91
C PHE A 55 -20.58 44.08 -46.37
N TYR A 56 -21.21 42.96 -46.69
CA TYR A 56 -20.84 41.63 -46.23
C TYR A 56 -19.50 41.14 -46.81
N GLY A 57 -19.09 41.66 -47.97
CA GLY A 57 -17.77 41.39 -48.55
C GLY A 57 -16.62 42.19 -47.97
N ASN A 58 -16.90 43.18 -47.11
CA ASN A 58 -15.89 43.97 -46.45
C ASN A 58 -15.55 43.40 -45.05
N PRO A 59 -14.32 43.58 -44.53
CA PRO A 59 -14.05 43.16 -43.15
C PRO A 59 -14.93 43.94 -42.18
N PHE A 60 -15.72 43.22 -41.40
CA PHE A 60 -16.59 43.76 -40.37
C PHE A 60 -15.72 44.30 -39.21
N VAL A 61 -15.67 45.62 -39.06
CA VAL A 61 -14.97 46.24 -37.94
C VAL A 61 -16.01 46.76 -36.95
N VAL A 62 -16.12 46.06 -35.81
CA VAL A 62 -16.89 46.57 -34.66
C VAL A 62 -16.05 47.58 -33.92
N GLU A 63 -16.38 48.88 -34.00
CA GLU A 63 -15.78 49.87 -33.12
C GLU A 63 -16.35 49.76 -31.71
N GLY A 64 -15.63 49.04 -30.83
CA GLY A 64 -15.96 48.83 -29.44
C GLY A 64 -16.34 47.40 -29.06
N ALA A 65 -16.37 47.11 -27.75
CA ALA A 65 -16.75 45.80 -27.23
C ALA A 65 -18.25 45.58 -27.37
N ILE A 66 -18.68 44.40 -27.85
CA ILE A 66 -20.09 44.01 -27.77
C ILE A 66 -20.40 43.68 -26.30
N PRO A 67 -21.35 44.37 -25.66
CA PRO A 67 -21.72 44.14 -24.26
C PRO A 67 -22.18 42.68 -24.03
N ILE A 68 -21.97 42.19 -22.82
CA ILE A 68 -22.33 40.78 -22.45
C ILE A 68 -23.84 40.55 -22.59
N GLU A 69 -24.68 41.56 -22.26
CA GLU A 69 -26.14 41.54 -22.44
C GLU A 69 -26.59 41.36 -23.90
N ASN A 70 -25.72 41.64 -24.86
CA ASN A 70 -25.97 41.47 -26.31
C ASN A 70 -25.26 40.24 -26.87
N GLY A 71 -24.81 39.34 -26.00
CA GLY A 71 -24.11 38.10 -26.40
C GLY A 71 -22.63 38.26 -26.74
N GLY A 72 -22.06 39.46 -26.43
CA GLY A 72 -20.63 39.70 -26.61
C GLY A 72 -19.82 39.23 -25.40
N THR A 73 -18.49 39.21 -25.57
CA THR A 73 -17.54 38.85 -24.48
C THR A 73 -17.19 40.07 -23.59
N GLY A 74 -17.68 41.29 -23.94
CA GLY A 74 -17.29 42.55 -23.28
C GLY A 74 -15.87 43.02 -23.62
N ALA A 75 -15.18 42.36 -24.54
CA ALA A 75 -13.78 42.63 -24.91
C ALA A 75 -13.69 43.32 -26.26
N ILE A 76 -12.72 44.24 -26.41
CA ILE A 76 -12.45 44.96 -27.66
C ILE A 76 -11.36 44.32 -28.48
N THR A 77 -10.65 43.34 -27.96
CA THR A 77 -9.65 42.56 -28.67
C THR A 77 -9.97 41.07 -28.66
N ALA A 78 -9.52 40.34 -29.69
CA ALA A 78 -9.67 38.89 -29.75
C ALA A 78 -8.94 38.15 -28.62
N GLU A 79 -7.89 38.76 -28.06
CA GLU A 79 -7.11 38.24 -26.96
C GLU A 79 -7.85 38.39 -25.62
N ASP A 80 -8.42 39.58 -25.37
CA ASP A 80 -9.25 39.86 -24.20
C ASP A 80 -10.52 39.01 -24.24
N ALA A 81 -11.13 38.81 -25.41
CA ALA A 81 -12.28 37.93 -25.59
C ALA A 81 -11.95 36.47 -25.26
N ARG A 82 -10.81 35.97 -25.71
CA ARG A 82 -10.34 34.61 -25.35
C ARG A 82 -10.02 34.49 -23.87
N LEU A 83 -9.42 35.52 -23.28
CA LEU A 83 -9.13 35.54 -21.84
C LEU A 83 -10.43 35.58 -21.00
N ALA A 84 -11.40 36.40 -21.38
CA ALA A 84 -12.69 36.48 -20.72
C ALA A 84 -13.47 35.15 -20.82
N LEU A 85 -13.48 34.52 -21.98
CA LEU A 85 -14.08 33.18 -22.19
C LEU A 85 -13.33 32.07 -21.42
N ALA A 86 -12.00 32.16 -21.34
CA ALA A 86 -11.20 31.18 -20.58
C ALA A 86 -11.39 31.37 -19.07
N ILE A 87 -11.48 32.60 -18.58
CA ILE A 87 -11.75 32.89 -17.16
C ILE A 87 -13.15 32.46 -16.77
N SER A 88 -14.17 32.70 -17.61
CA SER A 88 -15.52 32.23 -17.31
C SER A 88 -15.61 30.70 -17.36
N LEU A 89 -14.93 30.05 -18.30
CA LEU A 89 -14.84 28.58 -18.32
C LEU A 89 -14.20 28.00 -17.06
N PHE A 90 -13.14 28.63 -16.52
CA PHE A 90 -12.52 28.18 -15.29
C PHE A 90 -13.31 28.52 -14.03
N SER A 91 -13.99 29.68 -13.97
CA SER A 91 -14.89 30.00 -12.85
C SER A 91 -16.17 29.17 -12.86
N ASP A 92 -16.66 28.82 -14.05
CA ASP A 92 -17.88 28.02 -14.19
C ASP A 92 -17.65 26.53 -13.86
N ILE A 93 -16.43 25.99 -14.05
CA ILE A 93 -16.10 24.63 -13.60
C ILE A 93 -16.18 24.51 -12.06
N SER A 94 -15.82 25.55 -11.32
CA SER A 94 -15.99 25.55 -9.85
C SER A 94 -17.44 25.71 -9.40
N ALA A 95 -18.29 26.37 -10.22
CA ALA A 95 -19.71 26.58 -9.96
C ALA A 95 -20.58 25.38 -10.43
N LEU A 96 -20.11 24.56 -11.37
CA LEU A 96 -20.84 23.41 -11.91
C LEU A 96 -20.95 22.23 -10.91
N GLY A 97 -20.21 22.30 -9.78
CA GLY A 97 -20.19 21.21 -8.79
C GLY A 97 -21.47 21.07 -7.95
N GLU A 98 -22.29 22.11 -7.82
CA GLU A 98 -23.44 22.08 -6.91
C GLU A 98 -24.81 22.01 -7.61
N GLU A 99 -24.96 22.48 -8.85
CA GLU A 99 -26.27 22.57 -9.49
C GLU A 99 -26.47 21.72 -10.78
N ASN A 100 -25.42 21.11 -11.34
CA ASN A 100 -25.58 20.29 -12.54
C ASN A 100 -24.73 18.99 -12.48
N PRO A 101 -25.32 17.89 -11.98
CA PRO A 101 -24.60 16.60 -11.85
C PRO A 101 -24.25 15.94 -13.20
N SER A 102 -24.58 16.56 -14.32
CA SER A 102 -24.35 16.05 -15.67
C SER A 102 -23.31 16.83 -16.48
N SER A 103 -22.56 17.75 -15.85
CA SER A 103 -21.45 18.43 -16.54
C SER A 103 -20.34 17.45 -16.84
N GLN A 104 -20.13 17.17 -18.12
CA GLN A 104 -19.14 16.21 -18.61
C GLN A 104 -18.12 16.94 -19.48
N ILE A 105 -16.83 16.76 -19.19
CA ILE A 105 -15.75 17.12 -20.09
C ILE A 105 -15.58 15.97 -21.07
N THR A 106 -15.97 16.19 -22.34
CA THR A 106 -15.76 15.22 -23.42
C THR A 106 -14.46 15.56 -24.13
N GLY A 107 -13.36 14.89 -23.75
CA GLY A 107 -12.02 15.11 -24.28
C GLY A 107 -10.95 14.97 -23.20
N ASP A 108 -9.70 15.24 -23.59
CA ASP A 108 -8.56 15.15 -22.66
C ASP A 108 -8.49 16.40 -21.77
N LEU A 109 -8.42 16.19 -20.44
CA LEU A 109 -8.11 17.23 -19.47
C LEU A 109 -6.62 17.17 -19.12
N THR A 110 -5.89 18.19 -19.48
CA THR A 110 -4.48 18.35 -19.08
C THR A 110 -4.37 19.31 -17.89
N VAL A 111 -3.96 18.81 -16.74
CA VAL A 111 -3.64 19.61 -15.55
C VAL A 111 -2.12 19.74 -15.44
N THR A 112 -1.61 20.95 -15.58
CA THR A 112 -0.15 21.24 -15.53
C THR A 112 0.32 21.68 -14.14
N GLY A 113 -0.42 21.41 -13.10
CA GLY A 113 -0.14 21.87 -11.74
C GLY A 113 -0.74 20.94 -10.70
N LYS A 114 -1.43 21.57 -9.74
CA LYS A 114 -2.10 20.88 -8.65
C LYS A 114 -3.50 20.41 -9.05
N LEU A 115 -3.90 19.20 -8.63
CA LEU A 115 -5.25 18.70 -8.82
C LEU A 115 -5.94 18.58 -7.46
N GLN A 116 -7.06 19.26 -7.31
CA GLN A 116 -7.89 19.20 -6.10
C GLN A 116 -9.33 18.91 -6.46
N GLN A 117 -9.87 17.83 -5.91
CA GLN A 117 -11.26 17.42 -6.17
C GLN A 117 -11.89 16.84 -4.90
N GLY A 118 -13.02 17.41 -4.49
CA GLY A 118 -13.79 16.92 -3.36
C GLY A 118 -13.99 17.96 -2.26
N SER A 119 -14.46 17.52 -1.08
CA SER A 119 -14.77 18.38 0.04
C SER A 119 -13.63 18.45 1.06
N ALA A 120 -13.26 19.66 1.49
CA ALA A 120 -12.17 19.90 2.44
C ALA A 120 -10.83 19.27 2.03
N THR A 121 -10.57 19.21 0.73
CA THR A 121 -9.29 18.71 0.18
C THR A 121 -8.27 19.86 0.10
N SER A 122 -6.99 19.53 0.15
CA SER A 122 -5.88 20.49 -0.03
C SER A 122 -4.75 19.87 -0.84
N ALA A 123 -4.45 20.43 -2.01
CA ALA A 123 -3.29 20.09 -2.83
C ALA A 123 -2.31 21.27 -2.79
N ASP A 124 -1.45 21.34 -1.75
CA ASP A 124 -0.56 22.48 -1.53
C ASP A 124 0.84 22.27 -2.11
N GLY A 125 1.29 21.02 -2.24
CA GLY A 125 2.57 20.69 -2.88
C GLY A 125 2.57 20.95 -4.39
N ASP A 126 3.69 21.34 -4.97
CA ASP A 126 3.80 21.46 -6.43
C ASP A 126 3.60 20.10 -7.09
N PHE A 127 2.80 20.06 -8.16
CA PHE A 127 2.37 18.84 -8.88
C PHE A 127 1.63 17.80 -8.01
N SER A 128 1.10 18.22 -6.86
CA SER A 128 0.36 17.33 -5.96
C SER A 128 -1.08 17.11 -6.41
N SER A 129 -1.68 16.03 -5.98
CA SER A 129 -3.09 15.70 -6.20
C SER A 129 -3.78 15.32 -4.89
N ALA A 130 -4.95 15.92 -4.63
CA ALA A 130 -5.79 15.62 -3.46
C ALA A 130 -7.23 15.34 -3.92
N LEU A 131 -7.67 14.09 -3.78
CA LEU A 131 -8.96 13.62 -4.28
C LEU A 131 -9.80 12.98 -3.16
N GLY A 132 -11.03 13.45 -2.93
CA GLY A 132 -11.94 12.84 -1.96
C GLY A 132 -12.46 13.79 -0.88
N VAL A 133 -12.44 13.36 0.39
CA VAL A 133 -12.97 14.13 1.52
C VAL A 133 -11.91 14.32 2.59
N SER A 134 -11.59 15.55 2.93
CA SER A 134 -10.56 15.90 3.93
C SER A 134 -9.19 15.27 3.61
N THR A 135 -8.82 15.25 2.33
CA THR A 135 -7.52 14.75 1.87
C THR A 135 -6.51 15.90 1.79
N SER A 136 -5.25 15.63 2.07
CA SER A 136 -4.18 16.63 2.10
C SER A 136 -2.92 16.12 1.42
N ALA A 137 -2.53 16.75 0.30
CA ALA A 137 -1.31 16.47 -0.46
C ALA A 137 -0.40 17.70 -0.43
N THR A 138 0.53 17.76 0.53
CA THR A 138 1.39 18.92 0.76
C THR A 138 2.83 18.75 0.29
N GLY A 139 3.24 17.53 -0.02
CA GLY A 139 4.56 17.23 -0.57
C GLY A 139 4.65 17.51 -2.08
N TYR A 140 5.86 17.74 -2.59
CA TYR A 140 6.11 17.82 -4.02
C TYR A 140 5.71 16.51 -4.72
N ALA A 141 4.90 16.61 -5.77
CA ALA A 141 4.36 15.47 -6.52
C ALA A 141 3.71 14.39 -5.64
N SER A 142 3.16 14.78 -4.47
CA SER A 142 2.46 13.86 -3.57
C SER A 142 1.03 13.60 -4.04
N TYR A 143 0.48 12.45 -3.62
CA TYR A 143 -0.86 12.02 -3.99
C TYR A 143 -1.64 11.57 -2.75
N ALA A 144 -2.81 12.18 -2.51
CA ALA A 144 -3.70 11.81 -1.41
C ALA A 144 -5.11 11.57 -1.92
N GLU A 145 -5.65 10.37 -1.72
CA GLU A 145 -7.01 10.04 -2.14
C GLU A 145 -7.82 9.29 -1.08
N GLY A 146 -9.14 9.40 -1.15
CA GLY A 146 -10.07 8.76 -0.22
C GLY A 146 -10.62 9.70 0.83
N GLN A 147 -10.54 9.35 2.12
CA GLN A 147 -11.08 10.16 3.20
C GLN A 147 -10.10 10.31 4.37
N ASN A 148 -9.86 11.53 4.82
CA ASN A 148 -8.94 11.88 5.91
C ASN A 148 -7.50 11.38 5.66
N THR A 149 -7.06 11.38 4.41
CA THR A 149 -5.71 10.93 4.03
C THR A 149 -4.73 12.10 3.97
N THR A 150 -3.46 11.83 4.27
CA THR A 150 -2.41 12.84 4.26
C THR A 150 -1.15 12.32 3.59
N ALA A 151 -0.72 12.98 2.51
CA ALA A 151 0.55 12.76 1.82
C ALA A 151 1.41 14.02 1.94
N SER A 152 2.35 14.05 2.90
CA SER A 152 2.99 15.30 3.31
C SER A 152 4.44 15.47 2.86
N ASN A 153 5.02 14.50 2.18
CA ASN A 153 6.40 14.59 1.70
C ASN A 153 6.52 14.32 0.20
N THR A 154 7.71 14.56 -0.35
CA THR A 154 8.00 14.37 -1.78
C THR A 154 7.60 12.97 -2.24
N THR A 155 6.80 12.90 -3.30
CA THR A 155 6.24 11.69 -3.91
C THR A 155 5.62 10.70 -2.92
N ALA A 156 5.15 11.20 -1.76
CA ALA A 156 4.37 10.41 -0.83
C ALA A 156 2.99 10.10 -1.39
N HIS A 157 2.49 8.90 -1.15
CA HIS A 157 1.17 8.46 -1.58
C HIS A 157 0.35 7.93 -0.39
N ALA A 158 -0.83 8.52 -0.18
CA ALA A 158 -1.75 8.11 0.87
C ALA A 158 -3.14 7.85 0.30
N GLU A 159 -3.65 6.63 0.43
CA GLU A 159 -4.97 6.26 -0.07
C GLU A 159 -5.83 5.51 0.96
N GLY A 160 -7.16 5.57 0.83
CA GLY A 160 -8.11 4.89 1.69
C GLY A 160 -8.74 5.77 2.77
N TYR A 161 -8.70 5.34 4.03
CA TYR A 161 -9.33 6.05 5.14
C TYR A 161 -8.34 6.31 6.29
N GLY A 162 -8.10 7.57 6.61
CA GLY A 162 -7.27 7.96 7.77
C GLY A 162 -5.78 7.62 7.63
N THR A 163 -5.29 7.43 6.41
CA THR A 163 -3.91 7.03 6.13
C THR A 163 -2.96 8.23 6.14
N ILE A 164 -1.72 8.00 6.51
CA ILE A 164 -0.67 9.02 6.59
C ILE A 164 0.60 8.52 5.91
N ALA A 165 0.99 9.13 4.81
CA ALA A 165 2.27 8.96 4.15
C ALA A 165 3.11 10.24 4.34
N SER A 166 4.03 10.23 5.30
CA SER A 166 4.83 11.41 5.67
C SER A 166 6.33 11.25 5.44
N GLY A 167 6.79 10.08 5.04
CA GLY A 167 8.17 9.85 4.59
C GLY A 167 8.38 10.25 3.14
N PHE A 168 9.63 10.50 2.74
CA PHE A 168 9.99 10.62 1.32
C PHE A 168 9.70 9.30 0.60
N PHE A 169 9.01 9.35 -0.55
CA PHE A 169 8.68 8.16 -1.35
C PHE A 169 7.87 7.10 -0.57
N SER A 170 7.18 7.50 0.49
CA SER A 170 6.40 6.58 1.32
C SER A 170 5.02 6.31 0.73
N HIS A 171 4.46 5.13 1.06
CA HIS A 171 3.13 4.73 0.65
C HIS A 171 2.33 4.21 1.84
N ALA A 172 1.11 4.74 2.05
CA ALA A 172 0.19 4.30 3.09
C ALA A 172 -1.20 4.06 2.50
N GLU A 173 -1.74 2.86 2.66
CA GLU A 173 -3.02 2.49 2.06
C GLU A 173 -3.97 1.77 3.02
N ASN A 174 -5.24 1.67 2.62
CA ASN A 174 -6.37 1.05 3.28
C ASN A 174 -6.89 1.83 4.51
N ARG A 175 -6.70 1.40 5.76
CA ARG A 175 -7.34 2.02 6.92
C ARG A 175 -6.38 2.35 8.05
N ASN A 176 -6.25 3.63 8.40
CA ASN A 176 -5.41 4.15 9.49
C ASN A 176 -3.94 3.71 9.42
N SER A 177 -3.46 3.35 8.22
CA SER A 177 -2.07 2.95 8.01
C SER A 177 -1.15 4.16 7.99
N LYS A 178 0.08 4.00 8.47
CA LYS A 178 1.07 5.07 8.59
C LYS A 178 2.42 4.65 8.03
N ALA A 179 2.90 5.36 7.02
CA ALA A 179 4.23 5.23 6.44
C ALA A 179 4.99 6.55 6.67
N THR A 180 5.85 6.59 7.71
CA THR A 180 6.39 7.85 8.21
C THR A 180 7.87 8.08 7.92
N ALA A 181 8.58 7.08 7.43
CA ALA A 181 10.00 7.15 7.08
C ALA A 181 10.22 7.03 5.56
N THR A 182 11.44 7.25 5.11
CA THR A 182 11.82 7.21 3.70
C THR A 182 11.59 5.83 3.11
N CYS A 183 10.91 5.76 1.96
CA CYS A 183 10.57 4.50 1.27
C CYS A 183 9.76 3.50 2.14
N ALA A 184 9.13 3.98 3.21
CA ALA A 184 8.30 3.13 4.06
C ALA A 184 6.98 2.79 3.37
N HIS A 185 6.49 1.57 3.58
CA HIS A 185 5.22 1.10 3.06
C HIS A 185 4.34 0.52 4.17
N ALA A 186 3.10 1.00 4.29
CA ALA A 186 2.14 0.53 5.29
C ALA A 186 0.79 0.24 4.64
N GLU A 187 0.35 -1.02 4.68
CA GLU A 187 -0.92 -1.46 4.11
C GLU A 187 -1.75 -2.29 5.09
N GLY A 188 -3.08 -2.21 4.98
CA GLY A 188 -4.01 -2.94 5.84
C GLY A 188 -4.71 -2.06 6.88
N GLU A 189 -4.92 -2.55 8.09
CA GLU A 189 -5.66 -1.82 9.13
C GLU A 189 -4.78 -1.51 10.35
N ASN A 190 -4.63 -0.23 10.69
CA ASN A 190 -3.81 0.25 11.82
C ASN A 190 -2.34 -0.23 11.73
N THR A 191 -1.79 -0.32 10.55
CA THR A 191 -0.40 -0.71 10.32
C THR A 191 0.54 0.49 10.43
N SER A 192 1.80 0.27 10.76
CA SER A 192 2.74 1.36 10.98
C SER A 192 4.15 0.98 10.54
N ALA A 193 4.65 1.62 9.48
CA ALA A 193 6.00 1.51 8.96
C ALA A 193 6.74 2.81 9.29
N THR A 194 7.65 2.76 10.30
CA THR A 194 8.24 3.96 10.90
C THR A 194 9.74 4.11 10.73
N ALA A 195 10.39 3.15 10.10
CA ALA A 195 11.80 3.21 9.75
C ALA A 195 12.01 3.19 8.23
N ASP A 196 13.17 3.64 7.79
CA ASP A 196 13.50 3.70 6.36
C ASP A 196 13.41 2.32 5.71
N ALA A 197 12.76 2.28 4.55
CA ALA A 197 12.49 1.08 3.77
C ALA A 197 11.77 -0.04 4.54
N SER A 198 11.10 0.28 5.65
CA SER A 198 10.31 -0.69 6.40
C SER A 198 8.95 -0.97 5.73
N HIS A 199 8.45 -2.20 5.91
CA HIS A 199 7.15 -2.62 5.41
C HIS A 199 6.29 -3.19 6.53
N SER A 200 5.03 -2.75 6.61
CA SER A 200 4.06 -3.18 7.62
C SER A 200 2.74 -3.51 6.97
N GLU A 201 2.31 -4.77 7.01
CA GLU A 201 1.06 -5.23 6.38
C GLU A 201 0.16 -6.04 7.32
N GLY A 202 -1.13 -6.12 6.99
CA GLY A 202 -2.12 -6.86 7.77
C GLY A 202 -2.90 -6.00 8.77
N MET A 203 -2.94 -6.38 10.06
CA MET A 203 -3.71 -5.63 11.06
C MET A 203 -2.93 -5.40 12.35
N ASN A 204 -2.87 -4.15 12.81
CA ASN A 204 -2.17 -3.73 14.04
C ASN A 204 -0.67 -4.10 14.05
N THR A 205 -0.01 -4.07 12.91
CA THR A 205 1.40 -4.42 12.76
C THR A 205 2.30 -3.20 12.88
N LEU A 206 3.52 -3.39 13.37
CA LEU A 206 4.52 -2.35 13.51
C LEU A 206 5.86 -2.79 12.95
N SER A 207 6.37 -2.06 11.98
CA SER A 207 7.72 -2.22 11.45
C SER A 207 8.52 -0.95 11.75
N SER A 208 9.41 -1.03 12.74
CA SER A 208 10.19 0.10 13.23
C SER A 208 11.71 -0.07 13.11
N GLY A 209 12.17 -1.19 12.59
CA GLY A 209 13.57 -1.40 12.23
C GLY A 209 13.88 -0.97 10.80
N PHE A 210 15.10 -0.55 10.52
CA PHE A 210 15.57 -0.29 9.15
C PHE A 210 15.39 -1.53 8.27
N THR A 211 14.71 -1.41 7.13
CA THR A 211 14.32 -2.51 6.23
C THR A 211 13.61 -3.69 6.91
N ALA A 212 12.96 -3.44 8.04
CA ALA A 212 12.20 -4.48 8.73
C ALA A 212 10.85 -4.73 8.06
N HIS A 213 10.30 -5.94 8.26
CA HIS A 213 9.00 -6.35 7.74
C HIS A 213 8.13 -6.94 8.86
N ALA A 214 6.91 -6.41 9.00
CA ALA A 214 5.91 -6.93 9.94
C ALA A 214 4.61 -7.27 9.20
N GLU A 215 4.18 -8.54 9.27
CA GLU A 215 3.00 -9.04 8.59
C GLU A 215 2.05 -9.82 9.52
N GLY A 216 0.75 -9.88 9.18
CA GLY A 216 -0.24 -10.66 9.90
C GLY A 216 -1.04 -9.84 10.93
N TYR A 217 -1.11 -10.28 12.18
CA TYR A 217 -1.91 -9.62 13.20
C TYR A 217 -1.12 -9.29 14.47
N GLY A 218 -0.99 -8.02 14.78
CA GLY A 218 -0.35 -7.55 16.01
C GLY A 218 1.14 -7.87 16.11
N THR A 219 1.84 -8.03 15.00
CA THR A 219 3.26 -8.36 14.93
C THR A 219 4.13 -7.12 15.05
N ILE A 220 5.35 -7.30 15.54
CA ILE A 220 6.31 -6.22 15.74
C ILE A 220 7.68 -6.64 15.20
N ALA A 221 8.18 -5.92 14.20
CA ALA A 221 9.55 -6.02 13.68
C ALA A 221 10.32 -4.75 14.04
N SER A 222 11.05 -4.78 15.15
CA SER A 222 11.62 -3.55 15.75
C SER A 222 13.10 -3.33 15.48
N ALA A 223 13.84 -4.35 15.09
CA ALA A 223 15.26 -4.23 14.79
C ALA A 223 15.55 -4.17 13.29
N ALA A 224 16.76 -3.71 12.93
CA ALA A 224 17.16 -3.67 11.52
C ALA A 224 17.13 -5.07 10.88
N TYR A 225 16.61 -5.14 9.66
CA TYR A 225 16.49 -6.37 8.87
C TYR A 225 15.65 -7.48 9.53
N SER A 226 14.87 -7.16 10.57
CA SER A 226 14.03 -8.14 11.25
C SER A 226 12.74 -8.41 10.49
N HIS A 227 12.20 -9.63 10.66
CA HIS A 227 10.92 -10.03 10.09
C HIS A 227 10.03 -10.67 11.17
N ALA A 228 8.83 -10.13 11.36
CA ALA A 228 7.83 -10.66 12.28
C ALA A 228 6.55 -11.00 11.53
N GLY A 229 6.14 -12.28 11.56
CA GLY A 229 4.95 -12.76 10.87
C GLY A 229 4.02 -13.59 11.77
N GLY A 230 2.81 -13.83 11.27
CA GLY A 230 1.79 -14.60 11.96
C GLY A 230 0.96 -13.76 12.94
N ARG A 231 0.92 -14.12 14.21
CA ARG A 231 0.05 -13.44 15.19
C ARG A 231 0.77 -13.13 16.49
N TYR A 232 0.84 -11.85 16.86
CA TYR A 232 1.48 -11.35 18.09
C TYR A 232 2.95 -11.75 18.24
N SER A 233 3.64 -12.04 17.14
CA SER A 233 5.06 -12.35 17.16
C SER A 233 5.90 -11.09 17.13
N THR A 234 7.05 -11.14 17.78
CA THR A 234 8.01 -10.03 17.87
C THR A 234 9.39 -10.48 17.41
N ALA A 235 9.98 -9.74 16.48
CA ALA A 235 11.36 -9.85 16.05
C ALA A 235 12.10 -8.58 16.46
N SER A 236 12.86 -8.68 17.56
CA SER A 236 13.46 -7.52 18.25
C SER A 236 14.97 -7.42 18.12
N ALA A 237 15.62 -8.39 17.49
CA ALA A 237 17.06 -8.37 17.26
C ALA A 237 17.39 -8.23 15.76
N THR A 238 18.59 -7.74 15.46
CA THR A 238 19.05 -7.51 14.08
C THR A 238 19.01 -8.79 13.26
N GLY A 239 18.34 -8.75 12.11
CA GLY A 239 18.20 -9.88 11.20
C GLY A 239 17.42 -11.08 11.78
N SER A 240 16.71 -10.88 12.89
CA SER A 240 15.90 -11.95 13.50
C SER A 240 14.61 -12.20 12.70
N PHE A 241 14.15 -13.44 12.72
CA PHE A 241 12.95 -13.91 12.05
C PHE A 241 12.02 -14.62 13.05
N ALA A 242 10.81 -14.11 13.25
CA ALA A 242 9.77 -14.71 14.09
C ALA A 242 8.50 -14.95 13.28
N HIS A 243 8.13 -16.20 13.03
CA HIS A 243 6.90 -16.49 12.28
C HIS A 243 6.06 -17.60 12.94
N GLY A 244 4.91 -17.20 13.51
CA GLY A 244 4.00 -18.11 14.19
C GLY A 244 3.06 -17.39 15.15
N PHE A 245 2.90 -17.91 16.36
CA PHE A 245 1.98 -17.36 17.34
C PHE A 245 2.69 -16.97 18.64
N GLN A 246 2.62 -15.69 19.03
CA GLN A 246 3.20 -15.21 20.30
C GLN A 246 4.69 -15.52 20.46
N LEU A 247 5.44 -15.42 19.37
CA LEU A 247 6.87 -15.71 19.36
C LEU A 247 7.69 -14.47 19.71
N ILE A 248 8.88 -14.72 20.26
CA ILE A 248 9.88 -13.71 20.57
C ILE A 248 11.22 -14.17 19.97
N ALA A 249 11.74 -13.45 18.97
CA ALA A 249 13.08 -13.63 18.40
C ALA A 249 13.94 -12.43 18.80
N ASP A 250 14.74 -12.58 19.82
CA ASP A 250 15.51 -11.51 20.49
C ASP A 250 17.03 -11.67 20.37
N GLN A 251 17.50 -12.69 19.61
CA GLN A 251 18.91 -12.84 19.28
C GLN A 251 19.18 -12.45 17.83
N ASN A 252 20.35 -11.84 17.58
CA ASN A 252 20.75 -11.43 16.24
C ASN A 252 20.82 -12.64 15.29
N TYR A 253 20.17 -12.50 14.13
CA TYR A 253 20.12 -13.52 13.08
C TYR A 253 19.46 -14.84 13.49
N SER A 254 18.71 -14.85 14.60
CA SER A 254 17.95 -16.03 15.02
C SER A 254 16.68 -16.21 14.19
N THR A 255 16.23 -17.46 14.10
CA THR A 255 14.96 -17.87 13.51
C THR A 255 14.12 -18.56 14.57
N THR A 256 12.90 -18.04 14.79
CA THR A 256 11.96 -18.56 15.78
C THR A 256 10.64 -18.93 15.12
N LEU A 257 10.21 -20.18 15.25
CA LEU A 257 9.01 -20.75 14.65
C LEU A 257 8.11 -21.38 15.70
N GLY A 258 6.83 -21.64 15.34
CA GLY A 258 5.88 -22.35 16.20
C GLY A 258 5.04 -21.41 17.05
N GLN A 259 5.00 -21.62 18.36
CA GLN A 259 4.19 -20.81 19.27
C GLN A 259 4.80 -20.74 20.68
N TYR A 260 4.63 -19.59 21.35
CA TYR A 260 5.01 -19.38 22.74
C TYR A 260 6.40 -19.96 23.08
N ASN A 261 7.43 -19.60 22.31
CA ASN A 261 8.81 -20.02 22.61
C ASN A 261 9.29 -19.40 23.92
N LEU A 262 10.22 -20.06 24.60
CA LEU A 262 11.05 -19.40 25.60
C LEU A 262 11.89 -18.31 24.92
N GLU A 263 12.24 -17.27 25.66
CA GLU A 263 13.17 -16.25 25.19
C GLU A 263 14.47 -16.93 24.70
N ASP A 264 15.02 -16.41 23.61
CA ASP A 264 16.21 -16.98 23.00
C ASP A 264 17.41 -16.77 23.94
N ARG A 265 18.22 -17.80 24.11
CA ARG A 265 19.50 -17.70 24.82
C ARG A 265 20.55 -17.03 23.93
N ALA A 266 21.57 -16.46 24.56
CA ALA A 266 22.70 -15.90 23.81
C ALA A 266 23.32 -16.97 22.88
N GLY A 267 23.52 -16.63 21.62
CA GLY A 267 24.01 -17.54 20.59
C GLY A 267 22.94 -18.38 19.89
N THR A 268 21.66 -18.23 20.26
CA THR A 268 20.56 -18.94 19.59
C THR A 268 20.50 -18.64 18.09
N ILE A 269 20.43 -19.70 17.27
CA ILE A 269 20.32 -19.63 15.83
C ILE A 269 18.92 -20.01 15.37
N LEU A 270 18.35 -21.09 15.94
CA LEU A 270 17.02 -21.60 15.58
C LEU A 270 16.26 -22.09 16.81
N VAL A 271 15.00 -21.68 16.92
CA VAL A 271 14.07 -22.16 17.95
C VAL A 271 12.76 -22.61 17.30
N ILE A 272 12.23 -23.75 17.79
CA ILE A 272 10.84 -24.14 17.56
C ILE A 272 10.12 -24.16 18.89
N GLY A 273 9.26 -23.16 19.09
CA GLY A 273 8.41 -23.03 20.27
C GLY A 273 7.22 -23.98 20.21
N ASN A 274 6.85 -24.58 21.36
CA ASN A 274 5.68 -25.42 21.52
C ASN A 274 4.90 -25.13 22.81
N GLY A 275 5.14 -23.97 23.40
CA GLY A 275 4.39 -23.51 24.57
C GLY A 275 2.88 -23.37 24.30
N THR A 276 2.10 -23.33 25.35
CA THR A 276 0.63 -23.31 25.27
C THR A 276 0.01 -21.99 25.74
N ALA A 277 0.79 -21.16 26.40
CA ALA A 277 0.38 -19.83 26.88
C ALA A 277 1.60 -18.98 27.19
N ASP A 278 1.40 -17.69 27.36
CA ASP A 278 2.45 -16.72 27.73
C ASP A 278 3.18 -17.08 29.03
N THR A 279 2.46 -17.68 29.99
CA THR A 279 2.99 -18.18 31.25
C THR A 279 3.51 -19.62 31.18
N LEU A 280 3.34 -20.29 30.03
CA LEU A 280 3.73 -21.68 29.78
C LEU A 280 4.50 -21.76 28.45
N ARG A 281 5.52 -20.92 28.31
CA ARG A 281 6.42 -20.91 27.16
C ARG A 281 7.37 -22.08 27.22
N SER A 282 7.66 -22.69 26.08
CA SER A 282 8.59 -23.80 25.96
C SER A 282 9.13 -23.94 24.53
N ASN A 283 10.30 -24.59 24.43
CA ASN A 283 10.91 -24.94 23.15
C ASN A 283 10.96 -26.47 23.01
N VAL A 284 10.54 -27.00 21.87
CA VAL A 284 10.72 -28.41 21.52
C VAL A 284 12.07 -28.65 20.86
N PHE A 285 12.58 -27.63 20.15
CA PHE A 285 13.87 -27.71 19.45
C PHE A 285 14.58 -26.36 19.55
N GLU A 286 15.88 -26.40 19.81
CA GLU A 286 16.73 -25.22 19.86
C GLU A 286 18.13 -25.56 19.37
N ILE A 287 18.72 -24.68 18.55
CA ILE A 287 20.13 -24.71 18.12
C ILE A 287 20.76 -23.39 18.52
N ASP A 288 21.86 -23.46 19.20
CA ASP A 288 22.75 -22.35 19.52
C ASP A 288 24.16 -22.55 18.92
N ASP A 289 25.08 -21.65 19.19
CA ASP A 289 26.46 -21.69 18.71
C ASP A 289 27.33 -22.82 19.34
N VAL A 290 26.82 -23.52 20.33
CA VAL A 290 27.48 -24.65 21.01
C VAL A 290 26.85 -26.02 20.72
N GLY A 291 25.60 -26.06 20.24
CA GLY A 291 24.93 -27.31 19.92
C GLY A 291 23.44 -27.24 19.71
N GLY A 292 22.76 -28.37 19.76
CA GLY A 292 21.30 -28.44 19.65
C GLY A 292 20.69 -29.12 20.89
N LEU A 293 19.53 -28.66 21.31
CA LEU A 293 18.70 -29.24 22.34
C LEU A 293 17.38 -29.70 21.73
N LEU A 294 16.99 -30.96 21.99
CA LEU A 294 15.69 -31.50 21.68
C LEU A 294 14.99 -31.89 22.97
N ASN A 295 13.84 -31.28 23.26
CA ASN A 295 12.99 -31.63 24.40
C ASN A 295 11.84 -32.54 23.93
N GLY A 296 11.97 -33.84 24.20
CA GLY A 296 10.98 -34.84 23.82
C GLY A 296 11.60 -36.07 23.14
N ASP A 297 10.75 -37.02 22.80
CA ASP A 297 11.16 -38.23 22.10
C ASP A 297 11.46 -37.90 20.62
N PHE A 298 12.64 -38.30 20.18
CA PHE A 298 13.06 -38.14 18.79
C PHE A 298 13.31 -39.52 18.18
N THR A 299 12.51 -39.86 17.18
CA THR A 299 12.67 -41.15 16.46
C THR A 299 13.40 -40.92 15.13
N ILE A 300 14.55 -41.54 14.99
CA ILE A 300 15.30 -41.56 13.72
C ILE A 300 15.11 -42.93 13.09
N SER A 301 14.48 -42.98 11.91
CA SER A 301 14.32 -44.22 11.14
C SER A 301 15.52 -44.57 10.25
N GLY A 302 16.65 -43.95 10.48
CA GLY A 302 17.90 -44.11 9.73
C GLY A 302 19.12 -44.07 10.62
N SER A 303 20.31 -43.93 10.03
CA SER A 303 21.56 -43.85 10.80
C SER A 303 21.80 -42.41 11.31
N ILE A 304 22.35 -42.30 12.52
CA ILE A 304 22.89 -41.07 13.07
C ILE A 304 24.42 -41.17 12.99
N THR A 305 25.02 -40.29 12.19
CA THR A 305 26.48 -40.26 12.04
C THR A 305 27.06 -39.05 12.76
N ALA A 306 27.95 -39.25 13.69
CA ALA A 306 28.74 -38.20 14.32
C ALA A 306 30.25 -38.46 14.03
N ASN A 307 30.93 -37.48 13.47
CA ASN A 307 32.33 -37.58 13.07
C ASN A 307 32.69 -38.83 12.20
N GLY A 308 31.75 -39.22 11.33
CA GLY A 308 31.91 -40.40 10.45
C GLY A 308 31.60 -41.73 11.11
N VAL A 309 31.16 -41.76 12.36
CA VAL A 309 30.73 -42.95 13.10
C VAL A 309 29.22 -43.06 13.12
N ASP A 310 28.66 -44.19 12.73
CA ASP A 310 27.25 -44.49 12.86
C ASP A 310 26.93 -44.86 14.33
N LEU A 311 26.28 -43.94 15.05
CA LEU A 311 25.97 -44.12 16.49
C LEU A 311 24.95 -45.24 16.72
N VAL A 312 24.14 -45.60 15.75
CA VAL A 312 23.16 -46.67 15.87
C VAL A 312 23.91 -48.06 15.85
N ASP A 313 24.85 -48.20 14.91
CA ASP A 313 25.68 -49.41 14.80
C ASP A 313 26.63 -49.55 15.99
N GLU A 314 27.23 -48.45 16.44
CA GLU A 314 28.13 -48.43 17.61
C GLU A 314 27.38 -48.78 18.91
N ASN A 315 26.17 -48.27 19.10
CA ASN A 315 25.32 -48.62 20.24
C ASN A 315 24.89 -50.10 20.20
N ALA A 316 24.58 -50.64 19.02
CA ALA A 316 24.30 -52.06 18.84
C ALA A 316 25.52 -52.93 19.19
N ALA A 317 26.73 -52.54 18.73
CA ALA A 317 27.98 -53.24 19.06
C ALA A 317 28.28 -53.19 20.55
N LEU A 318 28.07 -52.02 21.20
CA LEU A 318 28.24 -51.88 22.65
C LEU A 318 27.24 -52.74 23.43
N SER A 319 25.97 -52.78 23.01
CA SER A 319 24.92 -53.63 23.60
C SER A 319 25.29 -55.13 23.51
N ASN A 320 25.82 -55.58 22.38
CA ASN A 320 26.28 -56.96 22.22
C ASN A 320 27.51 -57.27 23.12
N SER A 321 28.38 -56.29 23.31
CA SER A 321 29.54 -56.43 24.22
C SER A 321 29.10 -56.54 25.67
N ILE A 322 28.09 -55.78 26.07
CA ILE A 322 27.47 -55.87 27.41
C ILE A 322 26.88 -57.25 27.66
N ILE A 323 26.12 -57.81 26.70
CA ILE A 323 25.52 -59.16 26.78
C ILE A 323 26.62 -60.21 26.92
N ALA A 324 27.73 -60.09 26.19
CA ALA A 324 28.88 -60.99 26.28
C ALA A 324 29.53 -60.96 27.67
N LEU A 325 29.74 -59.76 28.22
CA LEU A 325 30.26 -59.54 29.59
C LEU A 325 29.33 -60.09 30.68
N GLU A 326 28.03 -59.91 30.55
CA GLU A 326 27.04 -60.49 31.46
C GLU A 326 27.11 -62.02 31.45
N THR A 327 27.29 -62.65 30.28
CA THR A 327 27.48 -64.10 30.14
C THR A 327 28.74 -64.57 30.82
N GLU A 328 29.82 -63.80 30.69
CA GLU A 328 31.12 -64.12 31.35
C GLU A 328 31.00 -64.00 32.90
N ILE A 329 30.30 -62.97 33.39
CA ILE A 329 30.00 -62.83 34.82
C ILE A 329 29.24 -64.02 35.35
N ILE A 330 28.18 -64.50 34.69
CA ILE A 330 27.39 -65.67 35.09
C ILE A 330 28.26 -66.90 35.15
N THR A 331 29.22 -67.03 34.18
CA THR A 331 30.16 -68.14 34.16
C THR A 331 31.13 -68.08 35.33
N LEU A 332 31.67 -66.94 35.64
CA LEU A 332 32.55 -66.70 36.79
C LEU A 332 31.82 -66.97 38.12
N ASP A 333 30.56 -66.49 38.28
CA ASP A 333 29.75 -66.78 39.44
C ASP A 333 29.54 -68.28 39.66
N THR A 334 29.32 -69.02 38.59
CA THR A 334 29.19 -70.50 38.63
C THR A 334 30.51 -71.18 39.09
N LEU A 335 31.66 -70.66 38.58
CA LEU A 335 32.99 -71.17 38.99
C LEU A 335 33.24 -70.82 40.48
N ILE A 336 32.87 -69.65 40.96
CA ILE A 336 33.02 -69.27 42.36
C ILE A 336 32.18 -70.20 43.24
N ILE A 337 30.94 -70.50 42.88
CA ILE A 337 30.07 -71.42 43.65
C ILE A 337 30.74 -72.83 43.70
N ASN A 338 31.24 -73.30 42.58
CA ASN A 338 31.95 -74.59 42.56
C ASN A 338 33.23 -74.62 43.41
N LEU A 339 34.01 -73.54 43.38
CA LEU A 339 35.19 -73.42 44.25
C LEU A 339 34.79 -73.34 45.72
N GLN A 340 33.71 -72.62 46.07
CA GLN A 340 33.22 -72.59 47.42
C GLN A 340 32.78 -74.00 47.91
N GLY A 341 32.14 -74.76 47.01
CA GLY A 341 31.83 -76.20 47.30
C GLY A 341 33.09 -77.02 47.56
N ILE A 342 34.10 -76.90 46.74
CA ILE A 342 35.41 -77.60 46.90
C ILE A 342 36.09 -77.22 48.21
N VAL A 343 36.08 -75.92 48.53
CA VAL A 343 36.68 -75.43 49.79
C VAL A 343 35.88 -75.96 51.02
N ALA A 344 34.60 -76.05 50.95
CA ALA A 344 33.77 -76.64 52.00
C ALA A 344 34.07 -78.16 52.17
N ASP A 345 34.19 -78.89 51.06
CA ASP A 345 34.56 -80.34 51.11
C ASP A 345 35.96 -80.52 51.66
N LEU A 346 36.97 -79.74 51.26
CA LEU A 346 38.30 -79.76 51.86
C LEU A 346 38.28 -79.45 53.36
N GLN A 347 37.51 -78.45 53.76
CA GLN A 347 37.36 -78.13 55.20
C GLN A 347 36.75 -79.27 56.00
N ASN A 348 35.76 -79.96 55.42
CA ASN A 348 35.20 -81.18 56.01
C ASN A 348 36.19 -82.30 56.12
N GLN A 349 36.99 -82.51 55.11
CA GLN A 349 38.11 -83.53 55.15
C GLN A 349 39.19 -83.22 56.21
N ILE A 350 39.55 -81.91 56.33
CA ILE A 350 40.48 -81.46 57.37
C ILE A 350 39.89 -81.73 58.73
N ASN A 351 38.63 -81.42 58.98
CA ASN A 351 37.96 -81.64 60.25
C ASN A 351 37.96 -83.11 60.63
N LEU A 352 37.72 -84.05 59.67
CA LEU A 352 37.75 -85.45 59.84
C LEU A 352 39.17 -86.02 60.12
N LEU A 353 40.24 -85.36 59.74
CA LEU A 353 41.62 -85.72 60.02
C LEU A 353 42.12 -85.18 61.39
N THR A 354 41.42 -84.26 62.05
CA THR A 354 41.78 -83.62 63.28
C THR A 354 40.98 -84.15 64.50
N GLU A 355 39.98 -85.00 64.22
CA GLU A 355 39.34 -85.83 65.24
C GLU A 355 40.13 -87.17 65.37
#